data_3f91bb29ccfa893925beb2eb9d6be480
#
_entry.id   3f91bb29ccfa893925beb2eb9d6be480
#
_cell.length_a   1.000
_cell.length_b   1.000
_cell.length_c   1.000
_cell.angle_alpha   90.00
_cell.angle_beta   90.00
_cell.angle_gamma   90.00
#
_symmetry.space_group_name_H-M   'P 1'
#
loop_
_entity.id
_entity.type
_entity.pdbx_description
1 polymer ?
#
loop_
_entity_poly.entity_id
_entity_poly.type
_entity_poly.pdbx_seq_one_letter_code
_entity_poly.pdbx_strand_id
1 'polypeptide(L)'
;QLDLGLSIDPLASRKAYLEFNTDLFDRTSAERWLAEYRQFMEVIAEHPEEKVGRVAILTEQEQHRILHEWNATDRPVERETCFPQLFEAQVGRTPDAIAVVCEGAELSYGELNRRANRLAHRLREQGVGPDVVVPVFLERSPELLISLLAVMKAGGAYLPLVPGLPIRRLAAMIEASHAAVLVTDSTLLGGLPQHQLRVVCLDGEAESLTRYSEKDPAPLAKPEHLVYVLFTSGSTGQPKGVEIEHGALVNFLRSMQQEPGISSRDVLLAITPLSFDIAGLELYLPLLVGARIILAGRLQAMEGAWLQRELDQGAVTMMQATPATWRMVLQSGWQGGRQVKVLCGGEALPRELAQELLARAGSAWNVYGPTETTIWSTLERVRTAERTISLGRPIANTQVYVLDLNREPVPVGIPGELYIGGMGLARGYRGAPQLTAERFVSSPFRAGERLYRTGDQVKWLPDGRLDYIG
;
A
#
# COMPACT_ATOMS: atom_id res chain seq x y z
N GLN A 1 1.67 -47.03 7.42
CA GLN A 1 1.73 -46.03 8.47
C GLN A 1 0.97 -44.83 7.96
N LEU A 2 -0.05 -44.35 8.68
CA LEU A 2 -0.79 -43.17 8.31
C LEU A 2 -0.05 -41.93 8.82
N ASP A 3 0.04 -40.88 8.03
CA ASP A 3 0.65 -39.62 8.46
C ASP A 3 -0.24 -38.86 9.48
N LEU A 4 -1.55 -39.09 9.39
CA LEU A 4 -2.57 -38.55 10.31
C LEU A 4 -3.69 -39.62 10.43
N GLY A 5 -4.09 -39.96 11.64
CA GLY A 5 -5.14 -40.93 11.88
C GLY A 5 -5.99 -40.58 13.10
N LEU A 6 -7.31 -40.58 12.95
CA LEU A 6 -8.25 -40.44 14.05
C LEU A 6 -8.83 -41.83 14.40
N SER A 7 -8.61 -42.29 15.60
CA SER A 7 -9.20 -43.51 16.14
C SER A 7 -10.21 -43.20 17.24
N ILE A 8 -11.41 -43.79 17.16
CA ILE A 8 -12.44 -43.65 18.14
C ILE A 8 -12.73 -45.01 18.76
N ASP A 9 -12.61 -45.14 20.08
CA ASP A 9 -13.01 -46.32 20.81
C ASP A 9 -14.40 -46.10 21.48
N PRO A 10 -15.50 -46.50 20.85
CA PRO A 10 -16.85 -46.24 21.33
C PRO A 10 -17.27 -47.14 22.52
N LEU A 11 -16.56 -48.27 22.70
CA LEU A 11 -17.05 -49.30 23.62
C LEU A 11 -16.25 -49.41 24.91
N ALA A 12 -14.92 -49.45 24.85
CA ALA A 12 -14.07 -49.68 26.01
C ALA A 12 -13.67 -48.39 26.75
N SER A 13 -13.17 -47.38 26.08
CA SER A 13 -12.68 -46.17 26.75
C SER A 13 -13.53 -44.91 26.50
N ARG A 14 -14.40 -44.92 25.47
CA ARG A 14 -15.15 -43.74 25.00
C ARG A 14 -14.22 -42.56 24.69
N LYS A 15 -13.05 -42.85 24.16
CA LYS A 15 -12.03 -41.83 23.86
C LYS A 15 -11.72 -41.79 22.36
N ALA A 16 -11.39 -40.59 21.92
CA ALA A 16 -10.82 -40.39 20.59
C ALA A 16 -9.32 -40.12 20.71
N TYR A 17 -8.54 -40.65 19.80
CA TYR A 17 -7.10 -40.48 19.73
C TYR A 17 -6.74 -39.96 18.35
N LEU A 18 -5.95 -38.89 18.29
CA LEU A 18 -5.34 -38.41 17.07
C LEU A 18 -3.87 -38.82 17.07
N GLU A 19 -3.53 -39.72 16.13
CA GLU A 19 -2.14 -40.12 15.86
C GLU A 19 -1.62 -39.31 14.69
N PHE A 20 -0.41 -38.77 14.81
CA PHE A 20 0.17 -37.95 13.75
C PHE A 20 1.68 -38.14 13.65
N ASN A 21 2.21 -37.95 12.43
CA ASN A 21 3.63 -38.00 12.15
C ASN A 21 4.29 -36.68 12.59
N THR A 22 5.18 -36.74 13.60
CA THR A 22 5.87 -35.57 14.17
C THR A 22 6.88 -34.93 13.22
N ASP A 23 7.28 -35.62 12.12
CA ASP A 23 8.11 -35.01 11.08
C ASP A 23 7.29 -34.08 10.13
N LEU A 24 5.97 -34.28 10.07
CA LEU A 24 5.06 -33.53 9.20
C LEU A 24 4.21 -32.50 9.96
N PHE A 25 3.80 -32.84 11.18
CA PHE A 25 2.86 -32.04 11.96
C PHE A 25 3.39 -31.76 13.37
N ASP A 26 3.24 -30.55 13.83
CA ASP A 26 3.52 -30.20 15.21
C ASP A 26 2.35 -30.55 16.14
N ARG A 27 2.66 -30.71 17.44
CA ARG A 27 1.69 -31.09 18.46
C ARG A 27 0.58 -30.06 18.60
N THR A 28 0.90 -28.77 18.50
CA THR A 28 -0.09 -27.70 18.68
C THR A 28 -1.10 -27.68 17.54
N SER A 29 -0.71 -28.01 16.33
CA SER A 29 -1.61 -28.21 15.20
C SER A 29 -2.54 -29.40 15.40
N ALA A 30 -2.00 -30.53 15.89
CA ALA A 30 -2.81 -31.73 16.17
C ALA A 30 -3.85 -31.49 17.30
N GLU A 31 -3.44 -30.80 18.37
CA GLU A 31 -4.35 -30.41 19.47
C GLU A 31 -5.46 -29.48 18.98
N ARG A 32 -5.16 -28.54 18.10
CA ARG A 32 -6.16 -27.64 17.48
C ARG A 32 -7.16 -28.43 16.64
N TRP A 33 -6.69 -29.28 15.72
CA TRP A 33 -7.58 -30.09 14.88
C TRP A 33 -8.49 -31.01 15.70
N LEU A 34 -8.00 -31.53 16.81
CA LEU A 34 -8.81 -32.34 17.71
C LEU A 34 -9.91 -31.51 18.39
N ALA A 35 -9.59 -30.26 18.76
CA ALA A 35 -10.56 -29.33 19.33
C ALA A 35 -11.62 -28.93 18.29
N GLU A 36 -11.22 -28.58 17.06
CA GLU A 36 -12.10 -28.28 15.93
C GLU A 36 -13.00 -29.48 15.58
N TYR A 37 -12.45 -30.68 15.53
CA TYR A 37 -13.23 -31.91 15.31
C TYR A 37 -14.26 -32.13 16.41
N ARG A 38 -13.88 -31.94 17.65
CA ARG A 38 -14.80 -32.03 18.77
C ARG A 38 -15.94 -31.00 18.65
N GLN A 39 -15.63 -29.76 18.38
CA GLN A 39 -16.59 -28.67 18.12
C GLN A 39 -17.55 -29.06 16.99
N PHE A 40 -17.02 -29.57 15.87
CA PHE A 40 -17.83 -30.04 14.74
C PHE A 40 -18.83 -31.14 15.16
N MET A 41 -18.38 -32.13 15.94
CA MET A 41 -19.23 -33.23 16.42
C MET A 41 -20.30 -32.75 17.38
N GLU A 42 -19.97 -31.81 18.27
CA GLU A 42 -20.94 -31.22 19.22
C GLU A 42 -22.04 -30.46 18.45
N VAL A 43 -21.67 -29.60 17.49
CA VAL A 43 -22.66 -28.84 16.70
C VAL A 43 -23.57 -29.76 15.87
N ILE A 44 -23.03 -30.81 15.23
CA ILE A 44 -23.84 -31.77 14.46
C ILE A 44 -24.79 -32.54 15.40
N ALA A 45 -24.34 -32.88 16.58
CA ALA A 45 -25.19 -33.61 17.54
C ALA A 45 -26.36 -32.75 18.03
N GLU A 46 -26.15 -31.44 18.21
CA GLU A 46 -27.16 -30.50 18.63
C GLU A 46 -28.09 -30.05 17.48
N HIS A 47 -27.52 -29.92 16.27
CA HIS A 47 -28.19 -29.42 15.04
C HIS A 47 -28.05 -30.36 13.87
N PRO A 48 -28.62 -31.57 13.88
CA PRO A 48 -28.39 -32.62 12.86
C PRO A 48 -28.93 -32.23 11.47
N GLU A 49 -29.84 -31.27 11.38
CA GLU A 49 -30.38 -30.75 10.08
C GLU A 49 -29.55 -29.62 9.49
N GLU A 50 -28.49 -29.14 10.19
CA GLU A 50 -27.64 -28.06 9.68
C GLU A 50 -26.80 -28.56 8.48
N LYS A 51 -26.63 -27.70 7.47
CA LYS A 51 -25.78 -28.02 6.34
C LYS A 51 -24.33 -28.05 6.76
N VAL A 52 -23.60 -29.10 6.39
CA VAL A 52 -22.17 -29.30 6.73
C VAL A 52 -21.32 -28.06 6.45
N GLY A 53 -21.57 -27.36 5.33
CA GLY A 53 -20.84 -26.14 4.97
C GLY A 53 -21.19 -24.89 5.81
N ARG A 54 -22.09 -25.01 6.80
CA ARG A 54 -22.44 -23.92 7.73
C ARG A 54 -22.14 -24.27 9.18
N VAL A 55 -21.63 -25.47 9.44
CA VAL A 55 -21.23 -25.88 10.78
C VAL A 55 -20.03 -25.06 11.22
N ALA A 56 -20.20 -24.30 12.31
CA ALA A 56 -19.10 -23.54 12.92
C ALA A 56 -18.09 -24.51 13.54
N ILE A 57 -16.90 -24.59 12.96
CA ILE A 57 -15.82 -25.49 13.40
C ILE A 57 -14.80 -24.80 14.31
N LEU A 58 -14.76 -23.45 14.28
CA LEU A 58 -13.89 -22.67 15.15
C LEU A 58 -14.38 -22.71 16.59
N THR A 59 -13.48 -22.98 17.52
CA THR A 59 -13.75 -22.76 18.94
C THR A 59 -13.92 -21.28 19.23
N GLU A 60 -14.67 -20.92 20.28
CA GLU A 60 -14.83 -19.52 20.71
C GLU A 60 -13.47 -18.82 20.91
N GLN A 61 -12.51 -19.52 21.49
CA GLN A 61 -11.17 -19.00 21.72
C GLN A 61 -10.42 -18.71 20.39
N GLU A 62 -10.50 -19.61 19.42
CA GLU A 62 -9.86 -19.42 18.13
C GLU A 62 -10.55 -18.31 17.33
N GLN A 63 -11.87 -18.28 17.32
CA GLN A 63 -12.65 -17.20 16.72
C GLN A 63 -12.28 -15.84 17.32
N HIS A 64 -12.21 -15.75 18.66
CA HIS A 64 -11.81 -14.53 19.36
C HIS A 64 -10.40 -14.10 18.97
N ARG A 65 -9.47 -15.04 18.89
CA ARG A 65 -8.08 -14.79 18.48
C ARG A 65 -8.02 -14.22 17.05
N ILE A 66 -8.66 -14.88 16.09
CA ILE A 66 -8.64 -14.49 14.68
C ILE A 66 -9.34 -13.15 14.45
N LEU A 67 -10.52 -12.96 15.04
CA LEU A 67 -11.34 -11.79 14.79
C LEU A 67 -10.91 -10.56 15.59
N HIS A 68 -10.34 -10.73 16.79
CA HIS A 68 -10.06 -9.63 17.72
C HIS A 68 -8.59 -9.48 18.06
N GLU A 69 -7.91 -10.52 18.56
CA GLU A 69 -6.52 -10.38 19.03
C GLU A 69 -5.57 -10.03 17.88
N TRP A 70 -5.67 -10.74 16.75
CA TRP A 70 -4.81 -10.50 15.57
C TRP A 70 -5.19 -9.24 14.79
N ASN A 71 -6.39 -8.72 15.03
CA ASN A 71 -6.92 -7.48 14.50
C ASN A 71 -6.91 -6.32 15.51
N ALA A 72 -6.21 -6.44 16.64
CA ALA A 72 -6.05 -5.38 17.65
C ALA A 72 -5.05 -4.32 17.17
N THR A 73 -5.33 -3.72 16.02
CA THR A 73 -4.47 -2.76 15.32
C THR A 73 -4.82 -1.31 15.56
N ASP A 74 -5.85 -1.05 16.36
CA ASP A 74 -6.33 0.30 16.63
C ASP A 74 -5.23 1.16 17.24
N ARG A 75 -4.95 2.31 16.60
CA ARG A 75 -3.98 3.31 17.04
C ARG A 75 -4.58 4.70 16.89
N PRO A 76 -4.24 5.64 17.76
CA PRO A 76 -4.65 7.03 17.60
C PRO A 76 -4.12 7.59 16.27
N VAL A 77 -5.00 8.23 15.50
CA VAL A 77 -4.65 8.94 14.26
C VAL A 77 -5.19 10.37 14.37
N GLU A 78 -4.46 11.29 13.79
CA GLU A 78 -4.86 12.70 13.64
C GLU A 78 -6.05 12.78 12.66
N ARG A 79 -7.28 12.63 13.19
CA ARG A 79 -8.51 12.47 12.38
C ARG A 79 -8.93 13.71 11.59
N GLU A 80 -8.29 14.86 11.82
CA GLU A 80 -8.64 16.14 11.18
C GLU A 80 -7.52 16.67 10.27
N THR A 81 -6.41 15.92 10.12
CA THR A 81 -5.22 16.39 9.44
C THR A 81 -5.02 15.66 8.12
N CYS A 82 -4.81 16.40 7.04
CA CYS A 82 -4.42 15.89 5.74
C CYS A 82 -2.89 15.95 5.56
N PHE A 83 -2.37 15.24 4.55
CA PHE A 83 -0.92 15.20 4.30
C PHE A 83 -0.28 16.59 4.09
N PRO A 84 -0.90 17.57 3.37
CA PRO A 84 -0.30 18.91 3.22
C PRO A 84 0.05 19.59 4.53
N GLN A 85 -0.83 19.53 5.54
CA GLN A 85 -0.57 20.15 6.85
C GLN A 85 0.59 19.50 7.61
N LEU A 86 0.75 18.17 7.47
CA LEU A 86 1.87 17.43 8.06
C LEU A 86 3.19 17.83 7.39
N PHE A 87 3.19 17.98 6.08
CA PHE A 87 4.33 18.47 5.31
C PHE A 87 4.68 19.91 5.70
N GLU A 88 3.71 20.81 5.76
CA GLU A 88 3.88 22.23 6.17
C GLU A 88 4.47 22.34 7.58
N ALA A 89 3.97 21.54 8.51
CA ALA A 89 4.51 21.46 9.86
C ALA A 89 6.00 20.98 9.86
N GLN A 90 6.37 20.07 8.94
CA GLN A 90 7.75 19.65 8.79
C GLN A 90 8.62 20.75 8.16
N VAL A 91 8.12 21.46 7.16
CA VAL A 91 8.79 22.64 6.57
C VAL A 91 9.11 23.67 7.63
N GLY A 92 8.15 23.96 8.52
CA GLY A 92 8.36 24.90 9.63
C GLY A 92 9.46 24.49 10.58
N ARG A 93 9.74 23.18 10.73
CA ARG A 93 10.81 22.65 11.59
C ARG A 93 12.18 22.69 10.93
N THR A 94 12.27 22.41 9.64
CA THR A 94 13.54 22.23 8.92
C THR A 94 13.50 22.84 7.51
N PRO A 95 13.26 24.15 7.34
CA PRO A 95 13.06 24.76 6.02
C PRO A 95 14.27 24.64 5.10
N ASP A 96 15.48 24.68 5.67
CA ASP A 96 16.73 24.67 4.91
C ASP A 96 17.29 23.26 4.64
N ALA A 97 16.69 22.22 5.24
CA ALA A 97 17.08 20.85 4.97
C ALA A 97 16.76 20.48 3.52
N ILE A 98 17.60 19.65 2.90
CA ILE A 98 17.37 19.14 1.54
C ILE A 98 16.24 18.11 1.57
N ALA A 99 15.16 18.38 0.85
CA ALA A 99 14.02 17.49 0.72
C ALA A 99 14.20 16.51 -0.45
N VAL A 100 14.68 17.01 -1.58
CA VAL A 100 14.77 16.23 -2.82
C VAL A 100 16.09 16.53 -3.54
N VAL A 101 16.70 15.46 -4.06
CA VAL A 101 17.83 15.50 -5.00
C VAL A 101 17.41 14.79 -6.28
N CYS A 102 17.56 15.43 -7.42
CA CYS A 102 17.26 14.86 -8.73
C CYS A 102 18.32 15.31 -9.74
N GLU A 103 19.04 14.37 -10.36
CA GLU A 103 20.09 14.65 -11.35
C GLU A 103 21.11 15.71 -10.89
N GLY A 104 21.45 15.70 -9.59
CA GLY A 104 22.40 16.64 -8.97
C GLY A 104 21.80 17.99 -8.56
N ALA A 105 20.56 18.29 -8.95
CA ALA A 105 19.84 19.46 -8.45
C ALA A 105 19.23 19.17 -7.06
N GLU A 106 19.40 20.10 -6.13
CA GLU A 106 18.89 19.99 -4.76
C GLU A 106 17.76 21.00 -4.53
N LEU A 107 16.68 20.55 -3.87
CA LEU A 107 15.61 21.40 -3.38
C LEU A 107 15.48 21.26 -1.87
N SER A 108 15.49 22.39 -1.15
CA SER A 108 15.18 22.40 0.28
C SER A 108 13.68 22.23 0.52
N TYR A 109 13.31 21.84 1.74
CA TYR A 109 11.91 21.78 2.19
C TYR A 109 11.18 23.11 1.98
N GLY A 110 11.83 24.22 2.32
CA GLY A 110 11.27 25.57 2.14
C GLY A 110 11.05 25.92 0.68
N GLU A 111 12.01 25.63 -0.22
CA GLU A 111 11.84 25.94 -1.64
C GLU A 111 10.77 25.05 -2.29
N LEU A 112 10.76 23.74 -1.95
CA LEU A 112 9.73 22.82 -2.39
C LEU A 112 8.34 23.32 -1.99
N ASN A 113 8.18 23.78 -0.73
CA ASN A 113 6.92 24.33 -0.23
C ASN A 113 6.50 25.61 -0.95
N ARG A 114 7.43 26.60 -1.08
CA ARG A 114 7.14 27.86 -1.76
C ARG A 114 6.64 27.65 -3.20
N ARG A 115 7.35 26.78 -3.96
CA ARG A 115 6.97 26.48 -5.35
C ARG A 115 5.61 25.75 -5.41
N ALA A 116 5.38 24.79 -4.51
CA ALA A 116 4.08 24.11 -4.41
C ALA A 116 2.94 25.08 -4.04
N ASN A 117 3.19 26.05 -3.15
CA ASN A 117 2.21 27.06 -2.75
C ASN A 117 1.80 27.97 -3.91
N ARG A 118 2.76 28.48 -4.67
CA ARG A 118 2.47 29.31 -5.86
C ARG A 118 1.57 28.56 -6.84
N LEU A 119 1.90 27.34 -7.15
CA LEU A 119 1.10 26.50 -8.05
C LEU A 119 -0.26 26.13 -7.43
N ALA A 120 -0.34 25.89 -6.14
CA ALA A 120 -1.61 25.63 -5.45
C ALA A 120 -2.58 26.81 -5.53
N HIS A 121 -2.09 28.04 -5.33
CA HIS A 121 -2.90 29.26 -5.50
C HIS A 121 -3.38 29.40 -6.95
N ARG A 122 -2.52 29.13 -7.94
CA ARG A 122 -2.90 29.13 -9.36
C ARG A 122 -3.99 28.10 -9.66
N LEU A 123 -3.86 26.88 -9.11
CA LEU A 123 -4.85 25.82 -9.30
C LEU A 123 -6.19 26.16 -8.67
N ARG A 124 -6.21 26.83 -7.51
CA ARG A 124 -7.46 27.33 -6.89
C ARG A 124 -8.19 28.34 -7.75
N GLU A 125 -7.49 29.24 -8.40
CA GLU A 125 -8.10 30.16 -9.37
C GLU A 125 -8.73 29.42 -10.55
N GLN A 126 -8.24 28.22 -10.88
CA GLN A 126 -8.84 27.37 -11.89
C GLN A 126 -9.99 26.50 -11.37
N GLY A 127 -10.39 26.69 -10.10
CA GLY A 127 -11.49 25.97 -9.48
C GLY A 127 -11.11 24.63 -8.87
N VAL A 128 -9.82 24.35 -8.65
CA VAL A 128 -9.39 23.15 -7.93
C VAL A 128 -9.71 23.29 -6.45
N GLY A 129 -10.35 22.25 -5.89
CA GLY A 129 -10.79 22.17 -4.49
C GLY A 129 -11.14 20.71 -4.14
N PRO A 130 -11.86 20.50 -3.01
CA PRO A 130 -12.19 19.15 -2.53
C PRO A 130 -12.84 18.28 -3.60
N ASP A 131 -12.32 17.04 -3.73
CA ASP A 131 -12.73 16.01 -4.68
C ASP A 131 -12.61 16.39 -6.18
N VAL A 132 -12.00 17.53 -6.50
CA VAL A 132 -11.66 17.89 -7.87
C VAL A 132 -10.41 17.13 -8.31
N VAL A 133 -10.54 16.30 -9.35
CA VAL A 133 -9.42 15.52 -9.88
C VAL A 133 -8.63 16.36 -10.89
N VAL A 134 -7.31 16.37 -10.72
CA VAL A 134 -6.35 17.07 -11.58
C VAL A 134 -5.38 16.08 -12.19
N PRO A 135 -5.48 15.75 -13.48
CA PRO A 135 -4.47 15.03 -14.20
C PRO A 135 -3.11 15.74 -14.15
N VAL A 136 -2.06 15.01 -13.83
CA VAL A 136 -0.68 15.47 -13.82
C VAL A 136 0.11 14.64 -14.84
N PHE A 137 0.53 15.26 -15.92
CA PHE A 137 1.25 14.63 -17.04
C PHE A 137 2.65 15.20 -17.13
N LEU A 138 3.56 14.65 -16.33
CA LEU A 138 4.96 15.08 -16.20
C LEU A 138 5.89 13.88 -16.13
N GLU A 139 7.13 14.08 -16.60
CA GLU A 139 8.22 13.13 -16.33
C GLU A 139 8.66 13.21 -14.87
N ARG A 140 9.40 12.20 -14.42
CA ARG A 140 9.95 12.17 -13.05
C ARG A 140 10.98 13.29 -12.88
N SER A 141 10.63 14.28 -12.10
CA SER A 141 11.37 15.50 -11.87
C SER A 141 10.93 16.17 -10.56
N PRO A 142 11.66 17.16 -10.05
CA PRO A 142 11.18 17.98 -8.94
C PRO A 142 9.84 18.66 -9.23
N GLU A 143 9.58 19.04 -10.48
CA GLU A 143 8.33 19.65 -10.95
C GLU A 143 7.14 18.71 -10.75
N LEU A 144 7.35 17.40 -10.97
CA LEU A 144 6.33 16.40 -10.67
C LEU A 144 5.94 16.45 -9.18
N LEU A 145 6.92 16.37 -8.28
CA LEU A 145 6.64 16.39 -6.83
C LEU A 145 5.99 17.71 -6.39
N ILE A 146 6.47 18.84 -6.91
CA ILE A 146 5.85 20.16 -6.69
C ILE A 146 4.37 20.16 -7.11
N SER A 147 4.08 19.57 -8.28
CA SER A 147 2.70 19.52 -8.81
C SER A 147 1.78 18.66 -7.97
N LEU A 148 2.25 17.48 -7.50
CA LEU A 148 1.47 16.62 -6.60
C LEU A 148 1.15 17.34 -5.30
N LEU A 149 2.14 17.97 -4.67
CA LEU A 149 1.95 18.78 -3.46
C LEU A 149 0.99 19.95 -3.71
N ALA A 150 1.14 20.65 -4.84
CA ALA A 150 0.29 21.77 -5.18
C ALA A 150 -1.17 21.38 -5.36
N VAL A 151 -1.45 20.25 -6.03
CA VAL A 151 -2.83 19.75 -6.18
C VAL A 151 -3.43 19.45 -4.81
N MET A 152 -2.70 18.74 -3.93
CA MET A 152 -3.15 18.45 -2.57
C MET A 152 -3.35 19.70 -1.74
N LYS A 153 -2.44 20.70 -1.82
CA LYS A 153 -2.55 22.00 -1.13
C LYS A 153 -3.70 22.86 -1.67
N ALA A 154 -4.03 22.70 -2.95
CA ALA A 154 -5.22 23.32 -3.52
C ALA A 154 -6.52 22.70 -2.98
N GLY A 155 -6.44 21.53 -2.37
CA GLY A 155 -7.55 20.73 -1.86
C GLY A 155 -8.02 19.66 -2.84
N GLY A 156 -7.39 19.53 -4.02
CA GLY A 156 -7.75 18.56 -5.06
C GLY A 156 -7.07 17.20 -4.90
N ALA A 157 -7.45 16.29 -5.79
CA ALA A 157 -6.88 14.95 -5.92
C ALA A 157 -6.09 14.84 -7.23
N TYR A 158 -4.85 14.37 -7.19
CA TYR A 158 -4.11 14.17 -8.44
C TYR A 158 -4.48 12.85 -9.12
N LEU A 159 -4.40 12.86 -10.46
CA LEU A 159 -4.46 11.70 -11.31
C LEU A 159 -3.14 11.62 -12.10
N PRO A 160 -2.26 10.66 -11.80
CA PRO A 160 -1.01 10.55 -12.54
C PRO A 160 -1.26 10.01 -13.95
N LEU A 161 -0.80 10.76 -14.93
CA LEU A 161 -0.69 10.34 -16.32
C LEU A 161 0.81 10.17 -16.63
N VAL A 162 1.21 8.98 -17.07
CA VAL A 162 2.62 8.69 -17.34
C VAL A 162 2.93 8.88 -18.82
N PRO A 163 3.93 9.70 -19.18
CA PRO A 163 4.39 9.81 -20.56
C PRO A 163 4.79 8.45 -21.14
N GLY A 164 4.38 8.22 -22.40
CA GLY A 164 4.64 6.94 -23.09
C GLY A 164 3.54 5.90 -22.91
N LEU A 165 2.48 6.15 -22.14
CA LEU A 165 1.29 5.31 -22.18
C LEU A 165 0.56 5.44 -23.55
N PRO A 166 -0.11 4.38 -24.03
CA PRO A 166 -0.91 4.44 -25.24
C PRO A 166 -1.94 5.58 -25.17
N ILE A 167 -2.05 6.36 -26.23
CA ILE A 167 -2.89 7.57 -26.29
C ILE A 167 -4.37 7.27 -25.99
N ARG A 168 -4.86 6.09 -26.40
CA ARG A 168 -6.22 5.62 -26.09
C ARG A 168 -6.43 5.41 -24.59
N ARG A 169 -5.40 4.95 -23.88
CA ARG A 169 -5.45 4.75 -22.43
C ARG A 169 -5.47 6.09 -21.70
N LEU A 170 -4.62 7.04 -22.13
CA LEU A 170 -4.63 8.41 -21.60
C LEU A 170 -5.99 9.07 -21.80
N ALA A 171 -6.60 8.94 -23.00
CA ALA A 171 -7.92 9.47 -23.29
C ALA A 171 -8.99 8.91 -22.35
N ALA A 172 -9.03 7.60 -22.18
CA ALA A 172 -9.99 6.93 -21.28
C ALA A 172 -9.82 7.37 -19.81
N MET A 173 -8.58 7.54 -19.33
CA MET A 173 -8.30 8.03 -17.98
C MET A 173 -8.74 9.47 -17.79
N ILE A 174 -8.47 10.34 -18.76
CA ILE A 174 -8.90 11.75 -18.75
C ILE A 174 -10.43 11.85 -18.74
N GLU A 175 -11.09 11.12 -19.63
CA GLU A 175 -12.56 11.09 -19.70
C GLU A 175 -13.17 10.61 -18.38
N ALA A 176 -12.74 9.47 -17.87
CA ALA A 176 -13.23 8.89 -16.63
C ALA A 176 -12.91 9.75 -15.39
N SER A 177 -11.93 10.63 -15.47
CA SER A 177 -11.58 11.54 -14.37
C SER A 177 -12.59 12.67 -14.18
N HIS A 178 -13.34 13.05 -15.21
CA HIS A 178 -14.16 14.25 -15.26
C HIS A 178 -13.41 15.52 -14.83
N ALA A 179 -12.13 15.59 -15.14
CA ALA A 179 -11.28 16.72 -14.81
C ALA A 179 -11.61 17.95 -15.66
N ALA A 180 -11.32 19.13 -15.13
CA ALA A 180 -11.43 20.39 -15.85
C ALA A 180 -10.07 21.06 -16.09
N VAL A 181 -9.06 20.69 -15.31
CA VAL A 181 -7.71 21.27 -15.31
C VAL A 181 -6.69 20.14 -15.41
N LEU A 182 -5.60 20.37 -16.13
CA LEU A 182 -4.46 19.45 -16.29
C LEU A 182 -3.17 20.21 -16.06
N VAL A 183 -2.20 19.57 -15.37
CA VAL A 183 -0.85 20.12 -15.17
C VAL A 183 0.14 19.35 -16.05
N THR A 184 0.96 20.08 -16.82
CA THR A 184 2.00 19.49 -17.69
C THR A 184 3.10 20.52 -17.98
N ASP A 185 4.04 20.17 -18.83
CA ASP A 185 4.98 21.09 -19.48
C ASP A 185 4.78 21.12 -21.01
N SER A 186 5.40 22.13 -21.67
CA SER A 186 5.23 22.33 -23.11
C SER A 186 5.77 21.19 -23.96
N THR A 187 6.81 20.50 -23.49
CA THR A 187 7.47 19.42 -24.22
C THR A 187 6.60 18.16 -24.30
N LEU A 188 5.68 17.99 -23.36
CA LEU A 188 4.79 16.82 -23.26
C LEU A 188 3.42 17.02 -23.90
N LEU A 189 3.03 18.25 -24.25
CA LEU A 189 1.71 18.57 -24.83
C LEU A 189 1.37 17.68 -26.04
N GLY A 190 2.36 17.44 -26.91
CA GLY A 190 2.17 16.58 -28.09
C GLY A 190 1.90 15.11 -27.82
N GLY A 191 2.14 14.66 -26.58
CA GLY A 191 1.87 13.28 -26.12
C GLY A 191 0.46 13.07 -25.56
N LEU A 192 -0.32 14.14 -25.41
CA LEU A 192 -1.69 14.08 -24.91
C LEU A 192 -2.70 13.77 -26.01
N PRO A 193 -3.80 13.05 -25.71
CA PRO A 193 -4.92 12.95 -26.62
C PRO A 193 -5.62 14.30 -26.78
N GLN A 194 -6.47 14.43 -27.78
CA GLN A 194 -7.35 15.60 -27.90
C GLN A 194 -8.26 15.71 -26.67
N HIS A 195 -8.29 16.87 -26.01
CA HIS A 195 -9.04 17.13 -24.80
C HIS A 195 -9.56 18.58 -24.73
N GLN A 196 -10.48 18.85 -23.79
CA GLN A 196 -11.03 20.18 -23.52
C GLN A 196 -10.58 20.74 -22.15
N LEU A 197 -9.55 20.15 -21.53
CA LEU A 197 -9.04 20.59 -20.23
C LEU A 197 -8.31 21.92 -20.36
N ARG A 198 -8.43 22.74 -19.33
CA ARG A 198 -7.58 23.92 -19.17
C ARG A 198 -6.19 23.44 -18.75
N VAL A 199 -5.18 23.78 -19.51
CA VAL A 199 -3.80 23.37 -19.26
C VAL A 199 -3.08 24.41 -18.42
N VAL A 200 -2.50 23.99 -17.31
CA VAL A 200 -1.48 24.73 -16.58
C VAL A 200 -0.12 24.20 -17.02
N CYS A 201 0.58 24.99 -17.81
CA CYS A 201 1.85 24.64 -18.43
C CYS A 201 3.01 25.22 -17.58
N LEU A 202 3.74 24.37 -16.85
CA LEU A 202 4.68 24.83 -15.82
C LEU A 202 5.81 25.70 -16.34
N ASP A 203 6.43 25.29 -17.44
CA ASP A 203 7.51 26.04 -18.09
C ASP A 203 6.98 27.28 -18.82
N GLY A 204 5.83 27.16 -19.50
CA GLY A 204 5.17 28.28 -20.18
C GLY A 204 4.61 29.34 -19.22
N GLU A 205 4.24 28.96 -18.01
CA GLU A 205 3.69 29.86 -16.97
C GLU A 205 4.73 30.21 -15.88
N ALA A 206 6.00 29.86 -16.02
CA ALA A 206 7.02 29.99 -14.98
C ALA A 206 7.11 31.43 -14.42
N GLU A 207 7.10 32.45 -15.28
CA GLU A 207 7.13 33.86 -14.85
C GLU A 207 5.82 34.26 -14.16
N SER A 208 4.67 33.85 -14.67
CA SER A 208 3.37 34.17 -14.07
C SER A 208 3.18 33.52 -12.71
N LEU A 209 3.71 32.33 -12.50
CA LEU A 209 3.67 31.61 -11.22
C LEU A 209 4.41 32.38 -10.11
N THR A 210 5.42 33.20 -10.44
CA THR A 210 6.13 34.01 -9.43
C THR A 210 5.26 35.09 -8.79
N ARG A 211 4.13 35.44 -9.38
CA ARG A 211 3.18 36.45 -8.87
C ARG A 211 2.25 35.91 -7.80
N TYR A 212 2.14 34.58 -7.68
CA TYR A 212 1.31 33.93 -6.66
C TYR A 212 1.99 33.90 -5.30
N SER A 213 1.16 33.82 -4.26
CA SER A 213 1.62 33.77 -2.87
C SER A 213 2.49 32.54 -2.59
N GLU A 214 3.57 32.75 -1.86
CA GLU A 214 4.42 31.68 -1.32
C GLU A 214 3.89 31.12 0.00
N LYS A 215 2.90 31.76 0.62
CA LYS A 215 2.33 31.33 1.88
C LYS A 215 1.42 30.12 1.66
N ASP A 216 1.40 29.26 2.66
CA ASP A 216 0.52 28.09 2.65
C ASP A 216 -0.93 28.53 2.45
N PRO A 217 -1.63 27.95 1.47
CA PRO A 217 -3.04 28.24 1.27
C PRO A 217 -3.87 27.66 2.43
N ALA A 218 -4.91 28.37 2.86
CA ALA A 218 -5.79 27.86 3.91
C ALA A 218 -6.33 26.46 3.57
N PRO A 219 -6.32 25.48 4.49
CA PRO A 219 -6.78 24.13 4.21
C PRO A 219 -8.23 24.08 3.72
N LEU A 220 -8.49 23.38 2.61
CA LEU A 220 -9.82 23.12 2.08
C LEU A 220 -10.18 21.63 2.19
N ALA A 221 -9.21 20.76 2.00
CA ALA A 221 -9.43 19.32 2.11
C ALA A 221 -9.62 18.90 3.56
N LYS A 222 -10.42 17.85 3.74
CA LYS A 222 -10.61 17.11 4.97
C LYS A 222 -10.15 15.66 4.75
N PRO A 223 -9.97 14.87 5.81
CA PRO A 223 -9.51 13.48 5.68
C PRO A 223 -10.36 12.58 4.79
N GLU A 224 -11.65 12.84 4.70
CA GLU A 224 -12.58 12.14 3.82
C GLU A 224 -12.55 12.59 2.35
N HIS A 225 -11.85 13.68 2.00
CA HIS A 225 -11.69 14.08 0.61
C HIS A 225 -10.57 13.31 -0.08
N LEU A 226 -10.68 13.18 -1.40
CA LEU A 226 -9.72 12.45 -2.22
C LEU A 226 -8.34 13.13 -2.21
N VAL A 227 -7.31 12.31 -2.13
CA VAL A 227 -5.90 12.72 -2.29
C VAL A 227 -5.37 12.35 -3.67
N TYR A 228 -5.79 11.20 -4.19
CA TYR A 228 -5.46 10.78 -5.55
C TYR A 228 -6.48 9.78 -6.12
N VAL A 229 -6.45 9.66 -7.44
CA VAL A 229 -7.14 8.61 -8.20
C VAL A 229 -6.09 7.86 -9.02
N LEU A 230 -6.01 6.54 -8.85
CA LEU A 230 -5.07 5.70 -9.60
C LEU A 230 -5.80 4.67 -10.45
N PHE A 231 -5.46 4.61 -11.74
CA PHE A 231 -6.07 3.64 -12.64
C PHE A 231 -5.29 2.34 -12.69
N THR A 232 -5.91 1.28 -12.20
CA THR A 232 -5.38 -0.10 -12.26
C THR A 232 -5.97 -0.85 -13.46
N SER A 233 -5.27 -1.92 -13.90
CA SER A 233 -5.78 -2.81 -14.94
C SER A 233 -6.93 -3.65 -14.37
N GLY A 234 -8.14 -3.44 -14.86
CA GLY A 234 -9.29 -4.28 -14.49
C GLY A 234 -9.23 -5.68 -15.14
N SER A 235 -9.76 -6.69 -14.46
CA SER A 235 -9.93 -8.05 -15.00
C SER A 235 -10.77 -8.09 -16.29
N THR A 236 -11.58 -7.05 -16.54
CA THR A 236 -12.40 -6.86 -17.74
C THR A 236 -11.67 -6.12 -18.86
N GLY A 237 -10.39 -5.77 -18.69
CA GLY A 237 -9.61 -5.00 -19.66
C GLY A 237 -9.84 -3.49 -19.63
N GLN A 238 -10.87 -2.99 -18.94
CA GLN A 238 -11.12 -1.57 -18.77
C GLN A 238 -10.36 -1.05 -17.51
N PRO A 239 -9.63 0.07 -17.62
CA PRO A 239 -8.98 0.68 -16.45
C PRO A 239 -10.03 1.14 -15.42
N LYS A 240 -9.80 0.83 -14.15
CA LYS A 240 -10.63 1.26 -13.02
C LYS A 240 -9.87 2.26 -12.15
N GLY A 241 -10.45 3.43 -11.94
CA GLY A 241 -9.88 4.50 -11.11
C GLY A 241 -10.18 4.26 -9.64
N VAL A 242 -9.17 3.90 -8.86
CA VAL A 242 -9.28 3.72 -7.41
C VAL A 242 -9.20 5.07 -6.72
N GLU A 243 -10.18 5.42 -5.90
CA GLU A 243 -10.30 6.71 -5.21
C GLU A 243 -9.78 6.60 -3.78
N ILE A 244 -8.62 7.25 -3.50
CA ILE A 244 -7.99 7.23 -2.18
C ILE A 244 -8.19 8.56 -1.47
N GLU A 245 -8.52 8.47 -0.18
CA GLU A 245 -8.78 9.63 0.69
C GLU A 245 -7.52 10.03 1.49
N HIS A 246 -7.45 11.31 1.91
CA HIS A 246 -6.33 11.80 2.72
C HIS A 246 -6.16 11.03 4.03
N GLY A 247 -7.26 10.65 4.70
CA GLY A 247 -7.22 9.90 5.95
C GLY A 247 -6.54 8.54 5.79
N ALA A 248 -6.81 7.84 4.68
CA ALA A 248 -6.17 6.56 4.35
C ALA A 248 -4.66 6.72 4.12
N LEU A 249 -4.26 7.74 3.34
CA LEU A 249 -2.85 8.05 3.11
C LEU A 249 -2.12 8.41 4.41
N VAL A 250 -2.70 9.26 5.27
CA VAL A 250 -2.10 9.66 6.55
C VAL A 250 -1.94 8.46 7.47
N ASN A 251 -2.95 7.59 7.60
CA ASN A 251 -2.86 6.36 8.38
C ASN A 251 -1.71 5.46 7.90
N PHE A 252 -1.62 5.28 6.58
CA PHE A 252 -0.55 4.50 5.96
C PHE A 252 0.83 5.09 6.27
N LEU A 253 1.03 6.38 6.03
CA LEU A 253 2.33 7.04 6.26
C LEU A 253 2.75 7.01 7.73
N ARG A 254 1.81 7.20 8.67
CA ARG A 254 2.07 7.10 10.11
C ARG A 254 2.44 5.67 10.54
N SER A 255 1.81 4.66 9.94
CA SER A 255 2.18 3.26 10.16
C SER A 255 3.60 2.97 9.69
N MET A 256 3.95 3.38 8.46
CA MET A 256 5.28 3.17 7.88
C MET A 256 6.37 4.01 8.57
N GLN A 257 6.01 5.14 9.15
CA GLN A 257 6.92 5.93 9.99
C GLN A 257 7.34 5.16 11.24
N GLN A 258 6.45 4.38 11.84
CA GLN A 258 6.72 3.58 13.03
C GLN A 258 7.44 2.28 12.67
N GLU A 259 6.93 1.56 11.68
CA GLU A 259 7.46 0.29 11.21
C GLU A 259 7.28 0.20 9.69
N PRO A 260 8.35 0.02 8.90
CA PRO A 260 9.75 -0.31 9.24
C PRO A 260 10.54 0.82 9.90
N GLY A 261 9.98 2.01 10.03
CA GLY A 261 10.58 3.16 10.68
C GLY A 261 11.44 4.01 9.75
N ILE A 262 11.27 5.34 9.85
CA ILE A 262 12.05 6.34 9.13
C ILE A 262 12.25 7.57 10.01
N SER A 263 13.35 8.27 9.84
CA SER A 263 13.72 9.48 10.55
C SER A 263 14.30 10.54 9.62
N SER A 264 14.53 11.75 10.12
CA SER A 264 15.16 12.85 9.36
C SER A 264 16.59 12.57 8.87
N ARG A 265 17.23 11.52 9.39
CA ARG A 265 18.56 11.09 8.95
C ARG A 265 18.54 10.12 7.78
N ASP A 266 17.37 9.61 7.44
CA ASP A 266 17.22 8.65 6.37
C ASP A 266 17.24 9.32 4.99
N VAL A 267 17.70 8.57 4.00
CA VAL A 267 17.69 8.94 2.59
C VAL A 267 16.98 7.82 1.82
N LEU A 268 15.84 8.15 1.23
CA LEU A 268 15.06 7.21 0.47
C LEU A 268 15.31 7.36 -1.02
N LEU A 269 15.69 6.27 -1.68
CA LEU A 269 15.84 6.21 -3.13
C LEU A 269 14.48 5.92 -3.77
N ALA A 270 13.89 6.93 -4.42
CA ALA A 270 12.60 6.86 -5.08
C ALA A 270 12.76 6.45 -6.54
N ILE A 271 12.21 5.29 -6.91
CA ILE A 271 12.38 4.69 -8.24
C ILE A 271 11.05 4.30 -8.90
N THR A 272 9.98 4.14 -8.12
CA THR A 272 8.70 3.63 -8.62
C THR A 272 8.00 4.62 -9.53
N PRO A 273 7.51 4.20 -10.70
CA PRO A 273 6.66 5.05 -11.56
C PRO A 273 5.38 5.48 -10.83
N LEU A 274 4.96 6.73 -11.03
CA LEU A 274 3.78 7.29 -10.34
C LEU A 274 2.46 6.60 -10.71
N SER A 275 2.44 5.78 -11.77
CA SER A 275 1.29 4.93 -12.11
C SER A 275 1.04 3.78 -11.12
N PHE A 276 1.98 3.52 -10.21
CA PHE A 276 1.83 2.58 -9.11
C PHE A 276 1.73 3.36 -7.80
N ASP A 277 0.75 3.01 -6.98
CA ASP A 277 0.49 3.68 -5.70
C ASP A 277 1.66 3.60 -4.71
N ILE A 278 2.49 2.56 -4.81
CA ILE A 278 3.67 2.39 -3.98
C ILE A 278 4.67 3.56 -4.10
N ALA A 279 4.62 4.35 -5.18
CA ALA A 279 5.36 5.61 -5.30
C ALA A 279 4.98 6.61 -4.18
N GLY A 280 3.76 6.53 -3.64
CA GLY A 280 3.30 7.40 -2.55
C GLY A 280 4.12 7.22 -1.26
N LEU A 281 4.56 6.00 -0.95
CA LEU A 281 5.50 5.78 0.14
C LEU A 281 6.82 6.54 -0.11
N GLU A 282 7.36 6.41 -1.31
CA GLU A 282 8.68 6.96 -1.66
C GLU A 282 8.68 8.49 -1.66
N LEU A 283 7.57 9.11 -2.09
CA LEU A 283 7.46 10.56 -2.23
C LEU A 283 6.97 11.27 -0.95
N TYR A 284 6.13 10.63 -0.16
CA TYR A 284 5.46 11.32 0.96
C TYR A 284 6.02 10.94 2.32
N LEU A 285 6.43 9.69 2.52
CA LEU A 285 6.95 9.25 3.82
C LEU A 285 8.20 10.03 4.27
N PRO A 286 9.22 10.26 3.40
CA PRO A 286 10.36 11.10 3.77
C PRO A 286 9.96 12.52 4.13
N LEU A 287 9.04 13.13 3.39
CA LEU A 287 8.57 14.50 3.61
C LEU A 287 7.85 14.69 4.94
N LEU A 288 7.28 13.64 5.48
CA LEU A 288 6.61 13.65 6.78
C LEU A 288 7.59 13.84 7.96
N VAL A 289 8.84 13.39 7.81
CA VAL A 289 9.81 13.28 8.91
C VAL A 289 11.06 14.15 8.73
N GLY A 290 11.18 14.88 7.64
CA GLY A 290 12.37 15.69 7.35
C GLY A 290 13.51 14.89 6.71
N ALA A 291 13.25 13.70 6.17
CA ALA A 291 14.19 12.87 5.45
C ALA A 291 14.43 13.37 4.02
N ARG A 292 15.45 12.85 3.35
CA ARG A 292 15.82 13.21 1.98
C ARG A 292 15.31 12.18 0.98
N ILE A 293 14.85 12.66 -0.17
CA ILE A 293 14.50 11.84 -1.33
C ILE A 293 15.61 11.96 -2.39
N ILE A 294 16.14 10.85 -2.87
CA ILE A 294 16.85 10.79 -4.14
C ILE A 294 15.83 10.35 -5.18
N LEU A 295 15.43 11.26 -6.04
CA LEU A 295 14.43 11.02 -7.07
C LEU A 295 15.11 10.58 -8.36
N ALA A 296 15.06 9.29 -8.68
CA ALA A 296 15.59 8.75 -9.90
C ALA A 296 14.77 9.20 -11.11
N GLY A 297 15.42 9.65 -12.18
CA GLY A 297 14.79 9.82 -13.47
C GLY A 297 14.30 8.48 -14.04
N ARG A 298 13.45 8.52 -15.08
CA ARG A 298 12.84 7.32 -15.66
C ARG A 298 13.86 6.27 -16.11
N LEU A 299 14.91 6.68 -16.82
CA LEU A 299 15.96 5.77 -17.32
C LEU A 299 16.81 5.23 -16.17
N GLN A 300 17.17 6.07 -15.22
CA GLN A 300 17.93 5.70 -14.03
C GLN A 300 17.21 4.62 -13.19
N ALA A 301 15.91 4.77 -13.00
CA ALA A 301 15.10 3.80 -12.26
C ALA A 301 15.03 2.41 -12.93
N MET A 302 15.32 2.32 -14.23
CA MET A 302 15.33 1.07 -15.00
C MET A 302 16.73 0.47 -15.19
N GLU A 303 17.78 1.17 -14.73
CA GLU A 303 19.18 0.75 -14.92
C GLU A 303 19.75 0.18 -13.62
N GLY A 304 19.90 -1.15 -13.55
CA GLY A 304 20.40 -1.84 -12.35
C GLY A 304 21.79 -1.37 -11.92
N ALA A 305 22.67 -1.04 -12.86
CA ALA A 305 24.00 -0.51 -12.58
C ALA A 305 23.96 0.88 -11.95
N TRP A 306 23.00 1.73 -12.32
CA TRP A 306 22.79 3.02 -11.68
C TRP A 306 22.29 2.86 -10.25
N LEU A 307 21.26 2.00 -10.06
CA LEU A 307 20.70 1.70 -8.74
C LEU A 307 21.78 1.12 -7.79
N GLN A 308 22.59 0.21 -8.31
CA GLN A 308 23.70 -0.39 -7.55
C GLN A 308 24.69 0.69 -7.11
N ARG A 309 25.11 1.60 -8.01
CA ARG A 309 26.02 2.70 -7.67
C ARG A 309 25.46 3.62 -6.59
N GLU A 310 24.17 4.01 -6.69
CA GLU A 310 23.53 4.86 -5.68
C GLU A 310 23.50 4.18 -4.29
N LEU A 311 23.23 2.88 -4.25
CA LEU A 311 23.25 2.11 -3.01
C LEU A 311 24.68 1.97 -2.43
N ASP A 312 25.69 1.79 -3.29
CA ASP A 312 27.09 1.61 -2.88
C ASP A 312 27.76 2.91 -2.42
N GLN A 313 27.28 4.09 -2.86
CA GLN A 313 27.76 5.39 -2.36
C GLN A 313 27.48 5.59 -0.87
N GLY A 314 26.61 4.76 -0.26
CA GLY A 314 26.37 4.71 1.17
C GLY A 314 25.46 5.80 1.72
N ALA A 315 24.95 6.71 0.88
CA ALA A 315 23.98 7.72 1.30
C ALA A 315 22.57 7.15 1.50
N VAL A 316 22.16 6.20 0.64
CA VAL A 316 20.82 5.59 0.67
C VAL A 316 20.68 4.71 1.90
N THR A 317 19.59 4.93 2.66
CA THR A 317 19.25 4.14 3.86
C THR A 317 17.96 3.34 3.69
N MET A 318 17.14 3.66 2.68
CA MET A 318 15.90 2.97 2.38
C MET A 318 15.63 2.92 0.89
N MET A 319 15.22 1.78 0.40
CA MET A 319 14.72 1.60 -0.96
C MET A 319 13.59 0.57 -0.97
N GLN A 320 12.52 0.90 -1.68
CA GLN A 320 11.39 0.03 -1.96
C GLN A 320 11.44 -0.43 -3.40
N ALA A 321 11.21 -1.70 -3.67
CA ALA A 321 11.13 -2.23 -5.03
C ALA A 321 10.39 -3.56 -5.11
N THR A 322 10.04 -3.97 -6.33
CA THR A 322 9.54 -5.31 -6.61
C THR A 322 10.66 -6.35 -6.55
N PRO A 323 10.34 -7.64 -6.39
CA PRO A 323 11.33 -8.72 -6.49
C PRO A 323 12.17 -8.67 -7.78
N ALA A 324 11.54 -8.30 -8.91
CA ALA A 324 12.23 -8.17 -10.20
C ALA A 324 13.32 -7.09 -10.15
N THR A 325 13.02 -5.92 -9.60
CA THR A 325 13.98 -4.81 -9.46
C THR A 325 15.11 -5.18 -8.49
N TRP A 326 14.81 -5.82 -7.37
CA TRP A 326 15.85 -6.26 -6.43
C TRP A 326 16.80 -7.30 -7.05
N ARG A 327 16.28 -8.23 -7.87
CA ARG A 327 17.14 -9.15 -8.65
C ARG A 327 18.04 -8.40 -9.61
N MET A 328 17.52 -7.39 -10.31
CA MET A 328 18.31 -6.55 -11.22
C MET A 328 19.45 -5.84 -10.48
N VAL A 329 19.20 -5.28 -9.31
CA VAL A 329 20.22 -4.63 -8.46
C VAL A 329 21.29 -5.62 -8.02
N LEU A 330 20.89 -6.81 -7.56
CA LEU A 330 21.81 -7.88 -7.16
C LEU A 330 22.67 -8.38 -8.33
N GLN A 331 22.08 -8.60 -9.50
CA GLN A 331 22.76 -9.00 -10.72
C GLN A 331 23.74 -7.93 -11.23
N SER A 332 23.49 -6.66 -10.94
CA SER A 332 24.41 -5.55 -11.24
C SER A 332 25.60 -5.48 -10.28
N GLY A 333 25.65 -6.36 -9.26
CA GLY A 333 26.81 -6.50 -8.40
C GLY A 333 26.72 -5.83 -7.04
N TRP A 334 25.55 -5.38 -6.57
CA TRP A 334 25.38 -4.81 -5.24
C TRP A 334 25.86 -5.78 -4.15
N GLN A 335 26.90 -5.37 -3.42
CA GLN A 335 27.52 -6.17 -2.37
C GLN A 335 26.83 -6.01 -1.01
N GLY A 336 25.93 -5.02 -0.90
CA GLY A 336 25.17 -4.77 0.31
C GLY A 336 25.56 -3.48 1.03
N GLY A 337 24.67 -3.06 1.94
CA GLY A 337 24.85 -1.90 2.82
C GLY A 337 24.08 -2.12 4.11
N ARG A 338 24.80 -2.23 5.24
CA ARG A 338 24.18 -2.50 6.55
C ARG A 338 23.27 -1.37 7.05
N GLN A 339 23.34 -0.20 6.43
CA GLN A 339 22.41 0.91 6.68
C GLN A 339 21.11 0.80 5.89
N VAL A 340 21.06 -0.02 4.82
CA VAL A 340 19.94 -0.07 3.89
C VAL A 340 18.80 -0.91 4.45
N LYS A 341 17.63 -0.30 4.56
CA LYS A 341 16.34 -0.97 4.76
C LYS A 341 15.76 -1.32 3.39
N VAL A 342 15.63 -2.60 3.12
CA VAL A 342 15.03 -3.15 1.91
C VAL A 342 13.55 -3.37 2.14
N LEU A 343 12.68 -2.76 1.33
CA LEU A 343 11.27 -3.08 1.25
C LEU A 343 11.01 -3.79 -0.08
N CYS A 344 10.38 -4.95 -0.02
CA CYS A 344 10.06 -5.76 -1.18
C CYS A 344 8.57 -6.10 -1.20
N GLY A 345 7.88 -5.75 -2.29
CA GLY A 345 6.44 -5.99 -2.42
C GLY A 345 5.94 -5.83 -3.86
N GLY A 346 4.61 -5.89 -4.04
CA GLY A 346 3.96 -5.87 -5.34
C GLY A 346 3.90 -7.24 -6.03
N GLU A 347 4.73 -8.18 -5.60
CA GLU A 347 4.76 -9.59 -6.02
C GLU A 347 5.20 -10.44 -4.83
N ALA A 348 4.95 -11.75 -4.87
CA ALA A 348 5.42 -12.67 -3.84
C ALA A 348 6.96 -12.66 -3.75
N LEU A 349 7.50 -12.47 -2.54
CA LEU A 349 8.95 -12.47 -2.30
C LEU A 349 9.48 -13.89 -2.27
N PRO A 350 10.30 -14.34 -3.26
CA PRO A 350 10.89 -15.67 -3.27
C PRO A 350 11.92 -15.85 -2.17
N ARG A 351 12.00 -17.06 -1.62
CA ARG A 351 12.91 -17.41 -0.52
C ARG A 351 14.38 -17.14 -0.85
N GLU A 352 14.81 -17.54 -2.04
CA GLU A 352 16.18 -17.35 -2.53
C GLU A 352 16.55 -15.86 -2.56
N LEU A 353 15.64 -15.02 -3.08
CA LEU A 353 15.83 -13.56 -3.08
C LEU A 353 15.86 -13.01 -1.65
N ALA A 354 14.97 -13.48 -0.78
CA ALA A 354 14.96 -13.05 0.61
C ALA A 354 16.28 -13.41 1.33
N GLN A 355 16.86 -14.59 1.10
CA GLN A 355 18.17 -14.98 1.62
C GLN A 355 19.28 -14.05 1.16
N GLU A 356 19.29 -13.71 -0.13
CA GLU A 356 20.28 -12.80 -0.70
C GLU A 356 20.17 -11.38 -0.12
N LEU A 357 18.95 -10.86 0.03
CA LEU A 357 18.70 -9.56 0.62
C LEU A 357 19.09 -9.51 2.10
N LEU A 358 18.75 -10.55 2.87
CA LEU A 358 19.13 -10.68 4.30
C LEU A 358 20.65 -10.71 4.51
N ALA A 359 21.38 -11.34 3.60
CA ALA A 359 22.83 -11.40 3.68
C ALA A 359 23.51 -10.02 3.47
N ARG A 360 22.86 -9.11 2.74
CA ARG A 360 23.44 -7.83 2.28
C ARG A 360 22.87 -6.59 2.96
N ALA A 361 21.59 -6.57 3.28
CA ALA A 361 20.92 -5.40 3.84
C ALA A 361 21.06 -5.30 5.37
N GLY A 362 20.74 -4.13 5.93
CA GLY A 362 20.58 -3.93 7.37
C GLY A 362 19.28 -4.55 7.89
N SER A 363 18.25 -4.49 7.08
CA SER A 363 16.98 -5.18 7.31
C SER A 363 16.23 -5.39 6.00
N ALA A 364 15.43 -6.45 5.92
CA ALA A 364 14.56 -6.76 4.81
C ALA A 364 13.11 -6.88 5.28
N TRP A 365 12.19 -6.33 4.51
CA TRP A 365 10.77 -6.28 4.80
C TRP A 365 9.98 -6.78 3.60
N ASN A 366 9.05 -7.69 3.84
CA ASN A 366 8.04 -8.06 2.87
C ASN A 366 6.80 -7.21 3.13
N VAL A 367 6.28 -6.57 2.11
CA VAL A 367 5.13 -5.66 2.19
C VAL A 367 4.07 -6.08 1.17
N TYR A 368 2.80 -6.07 1.59
CA TYR A 368 1.69 -6.48 0.76
C TYR A 368 0.50 -5.53 0.94
N GLY A 369 -0.16 -5.21 -0.15
CA GLY A 369 -1.40 -4.45 -0.19
C GLY A 369 -1.87 -4.19 -1.61
N PRO A 370 -3.17 -4.31 -1.90
CA PRO A 370 -3.76 -3.84 -3.14
C PRO A 370 -3.98 -2.33 -3.10
N THR A 371 -4.01 -1.68 -4.24
CA THR A 371 -4.27 -0.22 -4.37
C THR A 371 -5.57 0.20 -3.66
N GLU A 372 -6.57 -0.65 -3.67
CA GLU A 372 -7.88 -0.45 -3.03
C GLU A 372 -7.81 -0.37 -1.49
N THR A 373 -6.66 -0.67 -0.90
CA THR A 373 -6.44 -0.58 0.55
C THR A 373 -5.23 0.29 0.92
N THR A 374 -4.85 1.20 0.02
CA THR A 374 -3.85 2.25 0.18
C THR A 374 -2.44 1.70 0.39
N ILE A 375 -1.80 1.34 -0.70
CA ILE A 375 -0.38 1.00 -0.82
C ILE A 375 -0.04 -0.32 -0.13
N TRP A 376 0.23 -0.32 1.20
CA TRP A 376 0.55 -1.54 1.94
C TRP A 376 -0.39 -1.71 3.14
N SER A 377 -0.96 -2.89 3.27
CA SER A 377 -1.90 -3.26 4.34
C SER A 377 -1.28 -4.17 5.36
N THR A 378 -0.26 -4.94 4.98
CA THR A 378 0.49 -5.80 5.90
C THR A 378 1.99 -5.67 5.67
N LEU A 379 2.77 -5.95 6.71
CA LEU A 379 4.22 -5.99 6.62
C LEU A 379 4.81 -7.10 7.49
N GLU A 380 5.95 -7.64 7.03
CA GLU A 380 6.74 -8.64 7.72
C GLU A 380 8.21 -8.23 7.72
N ARG A 381 8.81 -8.14 8.91
CA ARG A 381 10.27 -8.07 9.00
C ARG A 381 10.84 -9.46 8.77
N VAL A 382 11.41 -9.69 7.61
CA VAL A 382 12.04 -10.95 7.27
C VAL A 382 13.30 -11.16 8.13
N ARG A 383 13.30 -12.19 8.97
CA ARG A 383 14.43 -12.53 9.87
C ARG A 383 15.17 -13.78 9.41
N THR A 384 14.49 -14.66 8.73
CA THR A 384 14.99 -15.90 8.14
C THR A 384 14.22 -16.21 6.87
N ALA A 385 14.82 -16.93 5.96
CA ALA A 385 14.20 -17.41 4.73
C ALA A 385 14.23 -18.94 4.63
N GLU A 386 14.30 -19.64 5.76
CA GLU A 386 14.25 -21.12 5.82
C GLU A 386 12.86 -21.67 5.47
N ARG A 387 11.81 -20.85 5.71
CA ARG A 387 10.40 -21.17 5.41
C ARG A 387 9.84 -20.19 4.39
N THR A 388 8.57 -20.36 4.00
CA THR A 388 7.82 -19.41 3.19
C THR A 388 7.85 -18.02 3.82
N ILE A 389 8.04 -16.99 2.99
CA ILE A 389 8.04 -15.60 3.45
C ILE A 389 6.58 -15.15 3.61
N SER A 390 6.17 -14.90 4.85
CA SER A 390 4.80 -14.49 5.14
C SER A 390 4.52 -13.06 4.65
N LEU A 391 3.24 -12.74 4.48
CA LEU A 391 2.76 -11.36 4.25
C LEU A 391 2.82 -10.52 5.55
N GLY A 392 3.08 -11.16 6.69
CA GLY A 392 3.17 -10.53 7.99
C GLY A 392 1.81 -10.27 8.63
N ARG A 393 1.73 -9.13 9.32
CA ARG A 393 0.58 -8.68 10.09
C ARG A 393 0.03 -7.36 9.55
N PRO A 394 -1.26 -7.06 9.81
CA PRO A 394 -1.83 -5.79 9.40
C PRO A 394 -1.14 -4.60 10.06
N ILE A 395 -1.04 -3.49 9.32
CA ILE A 395 -0.56 -2.21 9.83
C ILE A 395 -1.59 -1.56 10.76
N ALA A 396 -1.26 -0.41 11.37
CA ALA A 396 -2.18 0.31 12.26
C ALA A 396 -3.53 0.61 11.58
N ASN A 397 -4.63 0.46 12.35
CA ASN A 397 -6.01 0.73 11.93
C ASN A 397 -6.45 -0.05 10.67
N THR A 398 -5.85 -1.22 10.46
CA THR A 398 -6.16 -2.13 9.36
C THR A 398 -6.53 -3.49 9.94
N GLN A 399 -7.61 -4.08 9.46
CA GLN A 399 -8.06 -5.42 9.85
C GLN A 399 -7.98 -6.35 8.64
N VAL A 400 -7.64 -7.61 8.90
CA VAL A 400 -7.54 -8.65 7.89
C VAL A 400 -8.36 -9.87 8.32
N TYR A 401 -9.05 -10.46 7.38
CA TYR A 401 -9.87 -11.63 7.61
C TYR A 401 -9.62 -12.64 6.50
N VAL A 402 -9.49 -13.91 6.90
CA VAL A 402 -9.38 -15.02 5.95
C VAL A 402 -10.69 -15.78 5.99
N LEU A 403 -11.46 -15.71 4.89
CA LEU A 403 -12.85 -16.16 4.87
C LEU A 403 -13.07 -17.23 3.80
N ASP A 404 -14.05 -18.08 4.06
CA ASP A 404 -14.55 -19.06 3.11
C ASP A 404 -15.55 -18.43 2.09
N LEU A 405 -16.15 -19.28 1.25
CA LEU A 405 -17.15 -18.87 0.25
C LEU A 405 -18.44 -18.32 0.87
N ASN A 406 -18.75 -18.67 2.12
CA ASN A 406 -19.89 -18.15 2.88
C ASN A 406 -19.56 -16.87 3.67
N ARG A 407 -18.31 -16.41 3.60
CA ARG A 407 -17.72 -15.30 4.35
C ARG A 407 -17.62 -15.57 5.85
N GLU A 408 -17.48 -16.85 6.21
CA GLU A 408 -17.16 -17.28 7.58
C GLU A 408 -15.65 -17.40 7.76
N PRO A 409 -15.11 -17.08 8.95
CA PRO A 409 -13.69 -17.22 9.23
C PRO A 409 -13.22 -18.67 9.11
N VAL A 410 -12.08 -18.89 8.47
CA VAL A 410 -11.49 -20.22 8.37
C VAL A 410 -10.48 -20.48 9.51
N PRO A 411 -10.32 -21.74 9.95
CA PRO A 411 -9.31 -22.12 10.94
C PRO A 411 -7.88 -21.79 10.53
N VAL A 412 -6.99 -21.69 11.52
CA VAL A 412 -5.55 -21.51 11.31
C VAL A 412 -4.98 -22.63 10.46
N GLY A 413 -4.26 -22.28 9.40
CA GLY A 413 -3.67 -23.21 8.44
C GLY A 413 -4.56 -23.59 7.27
N ILE A 414 -5.85 -23.24 7.29
CA ILE A 414 -6.79 -23.49 6.20
C ILE A 414 -6.81 -22.30 5.23
N PRO A 415 -6.73 -22.56 3.91
CA PRO A 415 -6.84 -21.53 2.89
C PRO A 415 -8.22 -20.86 2.87
N GLY A 416 -8.22 -19.55 2.67
CA GLY A 416 -9.42 -18.76 2.42
C GLY A 416 -9.09 -17.50 1.64
N GLU A 417 -10.11 -16.77 1.20
CA GLU A 417 -9.94 -15.50 0.53
C GLU A 417 -9.63 -14.40 1.55
N LEU A 418 -8.64 -13.55 1.23
CA LEU A 418 -8.26 -12.42 2.07
C LEU A 418 -9.24 -11.26 1.88
N TYR A 419 -9.76 -10.76 3.00
CA TYR A 419 -10.53 -9.53 3.09
C TYR A 419 -9.80 -8.53 3.97
N ILE A 420 -9.80 -7.26 3.56
CA ILE A 420 -9.10 -6.18 4.27
C ILE A 420 -10.09 -5.09 4.64
N GLY A 421 -10.07 -4.65 5.89
CA GLY A 421 -10.88 -3.55 6.43
C GLY A 421 -10.05 -2.45 7.05
N GLY A 422 -10.72 -1.41 7.53
CA GLY A 422 -10.10 -0.31 8.28
C GLY A 422 -9.87 0.97 7.51
N MET A 423 -9.04 1.84 8.08
CA MET A 423 -8.84 3.21 7.59
C MET A 423 -8.14 3.30 6.22
N GLY A 424 -7.46 2.23 5.79
CA GLY A 424 -6.79 2.18 4.50
C GLY A 424 -7.71 1.95 3.29
N LEU A 425 -9.01 1.66 3.51
CA LEU A 425 -9.92 1.38 2.42
C LEU A 425 -10.11 2.58 1.48
N ALA A 426 -10.07 2.33 0.18
CA ALA A 426 -10.48 3.29 -0.83
C ALA A 426 -11.96 3.66 -0.67
N ARG A 427 -12.34 4.85 -1.14
CA ARG A 427 -13.75 5.25 -1.25
C ARG A 427 -14.50 4.28 -2.17
N GLY A 428 -13.88 3.88 -3.26
CA GLY A 428 -14.40 2.97 -4.25
C GLY A 428 -13.72 3.15 -5.61
N TYR A 429 -14.42 2.72 -6.65
CA TYR A 429 -14.00 2.90 -8.03
C TYR A 429 -14.76 4.04 -8.68
N ARG A 430 -14.00 5.01 -9.22
CA ARG A 430 -14.55 6.21 -9.86
C ARG A 430 -15.49 5.86 -11.00
N GLY A 431 -16.74 6.39 -10.91
CA GLY A 431 -17.75 6.14 -11.93
C GLY A 431 -18.27 4.69 -12.04
N ALA A 432 -17.89 3.80 -11.11
CA ALA A 432 -18.26 2.38 -11.17
C ALA A 432 -18.91 1.89 -9.86
N PRO A 433 -20.13 2.37 -9.52
CA PRO A 433 -20.78 2.04 -8.23
C PRO A 433 -21.12 0.56 -8.09
N GLN A 434 -21.46 -0.12 -9.17
CA GLN A 434 -21.76 -1.56 -9.15
C GLN A 434 -20.52 -2.38 -8.79
N LEU A 435 -19.38 -2.11 -9.44
CA LEU A 435 -18.10 -2.75 -9.13
C LEU A 435 -17.65 -2.41 -7.70
N THR A 436 -17.89 -1.18 -7.25
CA THR A 436 -17.60 -0.78 -5.87
C THR A 436 -18.40 -1.63 -4.88
N ALA A 437 -19.70 -1.78 -5.09
CA ALA A 437 -20.55 -2.61 -4.22
C ALA A 437 -20.18 -4.11 -4.24
N GLU A 438 -19.67 -4.61 -5.37
CA GLU A 438 -19.20 -6.00 -5.51
C GLU A 438 -17.91 -6.26 -4.71
N ARG A 439 -16.99 -5.30 -4.72
CA ARG A 439 -15.65 -5.46 -4.13
C ARG A 439 -15.54 -4.94 -2.71
N PHE A 440 -16.26 -3.88 -2.38
CA PHE A 440 -16.31 -3.28 -1.04
C PHE A 440 -17.61 -3.68 -0.36
N VAL A 441 -17.56 -4.83 0.32
CA VAL A 441 -18.73 -5.45 0.95
C VAL A 441 -18.91 -5.01 2.41
N SER A 442 -20.10 -5.10 2.97
CA SER A 442 -20.33 -4.85 4.40
C SER A 442 -19.58 -5.88 5.24
N SER A 443 -18.95 -5.41 6.32
CA SER A 443 -18.29 -6.27 7.31
C SER A 443 -19.35 -7.02 8.13
N PRO A 444 -19.28 -8.37 8.25
CA PRO A 444 -20.11 -9.12 9.18
C PRO A 444 -19.62 -9.02 10.64
N PHE A 445 -18.38 -8.52 10.86
CA PHE A 445 -17.71 -8.52 12.16
C PHE A 445 -17.75 -7.16 12.86
N ARG A 446 -17.90 -6.08 12.11
CA ARG A 446 -17.93 -4.69 12.63
C ARG A 446 -19.06 -3.92 11.94
N ALA A 447 -20.07 -3.56 12.71
CA ALA A 447 -21.26 -2.88 12.18
C ALA A 447 -20.88 -1.51 11.56
N GLY A 448 -21.39 -1.26 10.35
CA GLY A 448 -21.15 -0.01 9.62
C GLY A 448 -19.81 0.08 8.90
N GLU A 449 -18.92 -0.90 9.08
CA GLU A 449 -17.63 -0.95 8.36
C GLU A 449 -17.72 -1.76 7.06
N ARG A 450 -16.78 -1.53 6.18
CA ARG A 450 -16.63 -2.24 4.91
C ARG A 450 -15.37 -3.11 4.90
N LEU A 451 -15.38 -4.13 4.06
CA LEU A 451 -14.23 -4.96 3.74
C LEU A 451 -13.97 -4.92 2.23
N TYR A 452 -12.73 -4.78 1.84
CA TYR A 452 -12.31 -5.00 0.46
C TYR A 452 -12.04 -6.48 0.23
N ARG A 453 -12.70 -7.05 -0.77
CA ARG A 453 -12.51 -8.42 -1.23
C ARG A 453 -11.35 -8.45 -2.21
N THR A 454 -10.19 -8.99 -1.78
CA THR A 454 -8.94 -8.93 -2.57
C THR A 454 -8.97 -9.87 -3.78
N GLY A 455 -9.51 -11.06 -3.62
CA GLY A 455 -9.39 -12.16 -4.56
C GLY A 455 -8.16 -13.05 -4.31
N ASP A 456 -7.28 -12.67 -3.38
CA ASP A 456 -6.06 -13.41 -3.05
C ASP A 456 -6.37 -14.53 -2.05
N GLN A 457 -5.78 -15.71 -2.27
CA GLN A 457 -5.87 -16.84 -1.36
C GLN A 457 -4.71 -16.81 -0.37
N VAL A 458 -5.06 -16.86 0.92
CA VAL A 458 -4.10 -16.85 2.02
C VAL A 458 -4.51 -17.85 3.10
N LYS A 459 -3.65 -18.08 4.07
CA LYS A 459 -3.99 -18.78 5.33
C LYS A 459 -3.34 -18.09 6.51
N TRP A 460 -3.94 -18.24 7.68
CA TRP A 460 -3.31 -17.86 8.93
C TRP A 460 -2.20 -18.83 9.31
N LEU A 461 -1.06 -18.29 9.74
CA LEU A 461 -0.05 -19.04 10.47
C LEU A 461 -0.39 -19.05 11.97
N PRO A 462 0.11 -20.04 12.76
CA PRO A 462 -0.21 -20.18 14.19
C PRO A 462 0.14 -18.96 15.04
N ASP A 463 1.05 -18.11 14.56
CA ASP A 463 1.51 -16.90 15.24
C ASP A 463 0.76 -15.62 14.79
N GLY A 464 -0.29 -15.74 13.97
CA GLY A 464 -1.12 -14.62 13.51
C GLY A 464 -0.53 -13.82 12.35
N ARG A 465 0.44 -14.39 11.63
CA ARG A 465 0.90 -13.89 10.34
C ARG A 465 0.11 -14.52 9.20
N LEU A 466 0.07 -13.86 8.06
CA LEU A 466 -0.56 -14.38 6.86
C LEU A 466 0.47 -15.05 5.94
N ASP A 467 0.10 -16.19 5.37
CA ASP A 467 0.87 -16.88 4.33
C ASP A 467 0.13 -16.81 3.00
N TYR A 468 0.82 -16.36 1.94
CA TYR A 468 0.25 -16.21 0.59
C TYR A 468 0.25 -17.54 -0.14
N ILE A 469 -0.86 -17.86 -0.80
CA ILE A 469 -1.05 -19.12 -1.53
C ILE A 469 -1.20 -18.88 -3.03
N GLY A 470 -1.95 -17.83 -3.43
CA GLY A 470 -2.17 -17.52 -4.85
C GLY A 470 -3.18 -16.42 -5.11
#